data_ea067236609acdc0eef2ff6b03e79672
#
_entry.id   ea067236609acdc0eef2ff6b03e79672
#
_cell.length_a   1.000
_cell.length_b   1.000
_cell.length_c   1.000
_cell.angle_alpha   90.00
_cell.angle_beta   90.00
_cell.angle_gamma   90.00
#
_symmetry.space_group_name_H-M   'P 1'
#
loop_
_entity.id
_entity.type
_entity.pdbx_description
1 polymer ?
#
loop_
_entity_poly.entity_id
_entity_poly.type
_entity_poly.pdbx_seq_one_letter_code
_entity_poly.pdbx_strand_id
1 'polypeptide(L)'
;GAVDARDLRYAYRPGRDVLHGVSLTVAPGERLAMVGPSGAGKSTLGRLLAGIHAPRTGVVAVGGTPLADLSPDRLRRRVALVTQEHHVFIGTLRDNLVMVRPSATDEEVREALSAVDALAWAAALPDGLDTVVGTGGHPLSAAQAQQLALARLVLADPHTLVLDEATSLIDPRAARHLERSLAGVLRGRTVIAIAHRLFSAHDADRVAVVEDGRITELGPHDALVAAGGSYAALWRSWHG
;
A
#
# COMPACT_ATOMS: atom_id res chain seq x y z
N GLY A 1 6.91 -8.29 -12.76
CA GLY A 1 6.06 -8.08 -13.92
C GLY A 1 5.23 -6.83 -13.81
N ALA A 2 4.73 -6.33 -14.94
CA ALA A 2 3.86 -5.17 -14.97
C ALA A 2 2.49 -5.48 -14.32
N VAL A 3 1.88 -4.48 -13.71
CA VAL A 3 0.48 -4.51 -13.31
C VAL A 3 -0.36 -4.01 -14.49
N ASP A 4 -1.32 -4.80 -14.93
CA ASP A 4 -2.15 -4.49 -16.08
C ASP A 4 -3.63 -4.62 -15.70
N ALA A 5 -4.33 -3.50 -15.74
CA ALA A 5 -5.76 -3.41 -15.48
C ALA A 5 -6.47 -3.04 -16.77
N ARG A 6 -7.52 -3.79 -17.12
CA ARG A 6 -8.27 -3.59 -18.36
C ARG A 6 -9.75 -3.52 -18.10
N ASP A 7 -10.34 -2.40 -18.48
CA ASP A 7 -11.78 -2.13 -18.49
C ASP A 7 -12.47 -2.52 -17.16
N LEU A 8 -11.90 -2.09 -16.05
CA LEU A 8 -12.39 -2.41 -14.71
C LEU A 8 -13.70 -1.69 -14.40
N ARG A 9 -14.73 -2.46 -14.09
CA ARG A 9 -16.00 -1.97 -13.55
C ARG A 9 -16.26 -2.64 -12.21
N TYR A 10 -16.74 -1.88 -11.27
CA TYR A 10 -17.05 -2.39 -9.94
C TYR A 10 -18.19 -1.62 -9.30
N ALA A 11 -19.03 -2.34 -8.56
CA ALA A 11 -20.12 -1.77 -7.77
C ALA A 11 -20.21 -2.49 -6.43
N TYR A 12 -20.37 -1.75 -5.33
CA TYR A 12 -20.67 -2.32 -4.01
C TYR A 12 -22.14 -2.77 -3.92
N ARG A 13 -23.00 -2.15 -4.72
CA ARG A 13 -24.44 -2.46 -4.81
C ARG A 13 -24.83 -2.62 -6.28
N PRO A 14 -25.71 -3.58 -6.61
CA PRO A 14 -26.17 -3.77 -7.98
C PRO A 14 -26.70 -2.46 -8.60
N GLY A 15 -26.31 -2.18 -9.84
CA GLY A 15 -26.75 -1.01 -10.61
C GLY A 15 -26.08 0.31 -10.24
N ARG A 16 -25.11 0.32 -9.34
CA ARG A 16 -24.35 1.53 -8.95
C ARG A 16 -22.87 1.31 -9.07
N ASP A 17 -22.34 1.42 -10.27
CA ASP A 17 -20.91 1.32 -10.52
C ASP A 17 -20.15 2.48 -9.86
N VAL A 18 -19.08 2.15 -9.15
CA VAL A 18 -18.11 3.09 -8.57
C VAL A 18 -16.96 3.31 -9.54
N LEU A 19 -16.59 2.27 -10.29
CA LEU A 19 -15.59 2.31 -11.35
C LEU A 19 -16.24 2.06 -12.70
N HIS A 20 -15.89 2.85 -13.69
CA HIS A 20 -16.55 2.93 -14.99
C HIS A 20 -15.62 2.63 -16.16
N GLY A 21 -14.98 1.46 -16.16
CA GLY A 21 -14.12 1.05 -17.26
C GLY A 21 -12.70 1.60 -17.12
N VAL A 22 -12.07 1.42 -15.97
CA VAL A 22 -10.70 1.88 -15.71
C VAL A 22 -9.70 0.92 -16.37
N SER A 23 -8.80 1.49 -17.18
CA SER A 23 -7.65 0.79 -17.74
C SER A 23 -6.36 1.50 -17.37
N LEU A 24 -5.38 0.73 -16.89
CA LEU A 24 -4.12 1.25 -16.38
C LEU A 24 -3.04 0.18 -16.48
N THR A 25 -1.86 0.57 -16.93
CA THR A 25 -0.66 -0.27 -16.87
C THR A 25 0.40 0.39 -16.04
N VAL A 26 0.96 -0.34 -15.07
CA VAL A 26 2.07 0.11 -14.22
C VAL A 26 3.29 -0.76 -14.51
N ALA A 27 4.39 -0.14 -14.93
CA ALA A 27 5.62 -0.85 -15.26
C ALA A 27 6.28 -1.44 -13.99
N PRO A 28 7.07 -2.52 -14.13
CA PRO A 28 7.83 -3.06 -13.01
C PRO A 28 8.76 -2.00 -12.41
N GLY A 29 8.72 -1.84 -11.08
CA GLY A 29 9.54 -0.87 -10.36
C GLY A 29 9.02 0.58 -10.45
N GLU A 30 7.92 0.84 -11.14
CA GLU A 30 7.31 2.17 -11.25
C GLU A 30 6.62 2.57 -9.95
N ARG A 31 6.69 3.85 -9.63
CA ARG A 31 5.88 4.49 -8.60
C ARG A 31 4.78 5.31 -9.23
N LEU A 32 3.55 4.88 -9.01
CA LEU A 32 2.35 5.58 -9.46
C LEU A 32 1.61 6.17 -8.26
N ALA A 33 1.28 7.46 -8.33
CA ALA A 33 0.40 8.09 -7.36
C ALA A 33 -1.00 8.23 -7.95
N MET A 34 -2.02 7.83 -7.19
CA MET A 34 -3.42 8.08 -7.53
C MET A 34 -3.94 9.23 -6.68
N VAL A 35 -4.42 10.26 -7.32
CA VAL A 35 -4.98 11.46 -6.68
C VAL A 35 -6.39 11.72 -7.18
N GLY A 36 -7.11 12.58 -6.49
CA GLY A 36 -8.47 12.96 -6.87
C GLY A 36 -9.35 13.22 -5.65
N PRO A 37 -10.57 13.69 -5.85
CA PRO A 37 -11.49 14.01 -4.75
C PRO A 37 -11.89 12.76 -3.96
N SER A 38 -12.33 12.98 -2.72
CA SER A 38 -12.92 11.91 -1.89
C SER A 38 -14.13 11.30 -2.60
N GLY A 39 -14.26 9.98 -2.53
CA GLY A 39 -15.37 9.27 -3.16
C GLY A 39 -15.22 9.06 -4.68
N ALA A 40 -14.07 9.42 -5.26
CA ALA A 40 -13.81 9.25 -6.70
C ALA A 40 -13.58 7.80 -7.13
N GLY A 41 -13.35 6.87 -6.17
CA GLY A 41 -13.10 5.47 -6.45
C GLY A 41 -11.63 5.03 -6.27
N LYS A 42 -10.76 5.88 -5.73
CA LYS A 42 -9.33 5.57 -5.55
C LYS A 42 -9.10 4.34 -4.69
N SER A 43 -9.71 4.28 -3.50
CA SER A 43 -9.55 3.15 -2.58
C SER A 43 -10.16 1.87 -3.14
N THR A 44 -11.28 1.99 -3.86
CA THR A 44 -11.90 0.86 -4.56
C THR A 44 -10.97 0.32 -5.64
N LEU A 45 -10.41 1.19 -6.46
CA LEU A 45 -9.43 0.80 -7.49
C LEU A 45 -8.21 0.14 -6.84
N GLY A 46 -7.69 0.70 -5.75
CA GLY A 46 -6.59 0.10 -4.99
C GLY A 46 -6.89 -1.32 -4.52
N ARG A 47 -8.09 -1.58 -4.02
CA ARG A 47 -8.52 -2.93 -3.60
C ARG A 47 -8.62 -3.91 -4.76
N LEU A 48 -9.07 -3.47 -5.92
CA LEU A 48 -9.09 -4.31 -7.14
C LEU A 48 -7.68 -4.63 -7.60
N LEU A 49 -6.78 -3.65 -7.61
CA LEU A 49 -5.38 -3.85 -8.00
C LEU A 49 -4.62 -4.76 -7.03
N ALA A 50 -5.03 -4.78 -5.77
CA ALA A 50 -4.47 -5.67 -4.74
C ALA A 50 -5.14 -7.06 -4.69
N GLY A 51 -6.19 -7.29 -5.47
CA GLY A 51 -6.91 -8.55 -5.48
C GLY A 51 -7.82 -8.78 -4.26
N ILE A 52 -8.11 -7.74 -3.47
CA ILE A 52 -9.01 -7.82 -2.31
C ILE A 52 -10.46 -7.98 -2.78
N HIS A 53 -10.81 -7.30 -3.85
CA HIS A 53 -12.11 -7.42 -4.52
C HIS A 53 -11.91 -7.86 -5.96
N ALA A 54 -12.81 -8.67 -6.47
CA ALA A 54 -12.88 -9.02 -7.88
C ALA A 54 -13.66 -7.93 -8.64
N PRO A 55 -13.20 -7.49 -9.83
CA PRO A 55 -13.98 -6.58 -10.65
C PRO A 55 -15.26 -7.24 -11.13
N ARG A 56 -16.32 -6.44 -11.33
CA ARG A 56 -17.57 -6.93 -11.94
C ARG A 56 -17.33 -7.32 -13.39
N THR A 57 -16.58 -6.50 -14.10
CA THR A 57 -16.07 -6.78 -15.45
C THR A 57 -14.63 -6.30 -15.55
N GLY A 58 -13.90 -6.82 -16.52
CA GLY A 58 -12.50 -6.51 -16.72
C GLY A 58 -11.57 -7.47 -15.98
N VAL A 59 -10.28 -7.23 -16.12
CA VAL A 59 -9.23 -8.13 -15.59
C VAL A 59 -8.10 -7.29 -14.99
N VAL A 60 -7.58 -7.75 -13.84
CA VAL A 60 -6.31 -7.29 -13.29
C VAL A 60 -5.31 -8.43 -13.39
N ALA A 61 -4.16 -8.18 -14.00
CA ALA A 61 -3.08 -9.16 -14.13
C ALA A 61 -1.77 -8.58 -13.61
N VAL A 62 -0.92 -9.42 -13.04
CA VAL A 62 0.45 -9.09 -12.64
C VAL A 62 1.41 -10.05 -13.33
N GLY A 63 2.34 -9.48 -14.10
CA GLY A 63 3.28 -10.30 -14.89
C GLY A 63 2.57 -11.22 -15.89
N GLY A 64 1.46 -10.79 -16.46
CA GLY A 64 0.67 -11.56 -17.41
C GLY A 64 -0.29 -12.58 -16.79
N THR A 65 -0.28 -12.79 -15.49
CA THR A 65 -1.17 -13.72 -14.80
C THR A 65 -2.33 -12.97 -14.14
N PRO A 66 -3.60 -13.27 -14.52
CA PRO A 66 -4.75 -12.69 -13.85
C PRO A 66 -4.74 -12.98 -12.35
N LEU A 67 -5.06 -11.99 -11.52
CA LEU A 67 -5.10 -12.16 -10.07
C LEU A 67 -6.14 -13.21 -9.65
N ALA A 68 -7.23 -13.32 -10.37
CA ALA A 68 -8.28 -14.30 -10.12
C ALA A 68 -7.80 -15.76 -10.26
N ASP A 69 -6.74 -16.00 -11.01
CA ASP A 69 -6.17 -17.34 -11.25
C ASP A 69 -5.11 -17.72 -10.19
N LEU A 70 -4.78 -16.80 -9.30
CA LEU A 70 -3.79 -17.05 -8.26
C LEU A 70 -4.44 -17.60 -7.00
N SER A 71 -3.80 -18.62 -6.38
CA SER A 71 -4.15 -19.03 -5.02
C SER A 71 -3.88 -17.87 -4.02
N PRO A 72 -4.54 -17.84 -2.86
CA PRO A 72 -4.32 -16.80 -1.86
C PRO A 72 -2.85 -16.62 -1.49
N ASP A 73 -2.09 -17.70 -1.36
CA ASP A 73 -0.66 -17.63 -1.02
C ASP A 73 0.18 -17.03 -2.15
N ARG A 74 -0.12 -17.39 -3.39
CA ARG A 74 0.56 -16.82 -4.57
C ARG A 74 0.21 -15.35 -4.75
N LEU A 75 -1.05 -14.98 -4.50
CA LEU A 75 -1.50 -13.59 -4.56
C LEU A 75 -0.73 -12.72 -3.55
N ARG A 76 -0.59 -13.17 -2.30
CA ARG A 76 0.14 -12.42 -1.25
C ARG A 76 1.60 -12.17 -1.59
N ARG A 77 2.23 -13.06 -2.36
CA ARG A 77 3.62 -12.87 -2.84
C ARG A 77 3.72 -11.90 -4.01
N ARG A 78 2.61 -11.67 -4.70
CA ARG A 78 2.58 -10.78 -5.86
C ARG A 78 2.23 -9.35 -5.47
N VAL A 79 1.21 -9.18 -4.65
CA VAL A 79 0.70 -7.87 -4.29
C VAL A 79 0.24 -7.83 -2.84
N ALA A 80 0.49 -6.72 -2.17
CA ALA A 80 -0.02 -6.46 -0.83
C ALA A 80 -0.65 -5.08 -0.77
N LEU A 81 -1.79 -4.98 -0.07
CA LEU A 81 -2.43 -3.73 0.28
C LEU A 81 -1.98 -3.30 1.67
N VAL A 82 -1.47 -2.10 1.77
CA VAL A 82 -1.09 -1.46 3.04
C VAL A 82 -2.12 -0.40 3.36
N THR A 83 -2.82 -0.58 4.47
CA THR A 83 -3.78 0.39 5.00
C THR A 83 -3.29 0.93 6.33
N GLN A 84 -4.03 1.87 6.92
CA GLN A 84 -3.75 2.39 8.27
C GLN A 84 -4.11 1.42 9.40
N GLU A 85 -4.88 0.40 9.13
CA GLU A 85 -5.26 -0.60 10.12
C GLU A 85 -4.09 -1.53 10.41
N HIS A 86 -3.45 -1.32 11.56
CA HIS A 86 -2.34 -2.13 12.03
C HIS A 86 -2.86 -3.14 13.05
N HIS A 87 -3.08 -4.36 12.62
CA HIS A 87 -3.56 -5.41 13.52
C HIS A 87 -2.41 -6.12 14.22
N VAL A 88 -2.47 -6.16 15.55
CA VAL A 88 -1.57 -6.95 16.40
C VAL A 88 -2.36 -8.15 16.89
N PHE A 89 -1.93 -9.35 16.46
CA PHE A 89 -2.58 -10.60 16.87
C PHE A 89 -2.09 -11.06 18.24
N ILE A 90 -2.95 -11.75 18.97
CA ILE A 90 -2.58 -12.36 20.25
C ILE A 90 -1.58 -13.48 19.98
N GLY A 91 -0.39 -13.38 20.58
CA GLY A 91 0.71 -14.31 20.40
C GLY A 91 2.03 -13.61 20.65
N THR A 92 3.12 -14.32 20.42
CA THR A 92 4.45 -13.71 20.54
C THR A 92 4.70 -12.68 19.44
N LEU A 93 5.68 -11.83 19.62
CA LEU A 93 6.13 -10.93 18.57
C LEU A 93 6.55 -11.73 17.33
N ARG A 94 7.29 -12.83 17.53
CA ARG A 94 7.67 -13.75 16.45
C ARG A 94 6.44 -14.29 15.71
N ASP A 95 5.41 -14.78 16.42
CA ASP A 95 4.18 -15.29 15.82
C ASP A 95 3.53 -14.27 14.89
N ASN A 96 3.50 -13.01 15.31
CA ASN A 96 2.96 -11.90 14.53
C ASN A 96 3.74 -11.63 13.23
N LEU A 97 4.99 -12.03 13.16
CA LEU A 97 5.85 -11.84 11.99
C LEU A 97 5.86 -13.05 11.08
N VAL A 98 6.07 -14.25 11.63
CA VAL A 98 6.20 -15.47 10.82
C VAL A 98 4.87 -15.96 10.23
N MET A 99 3.74 -15.41 10.65
CA MET A 99 2.43 -15.74 10.08
C MET A 99 2.37 -15.53 8.55
N VAL A 100 3.14 -14.59 8.02
CA VAL A 100 3.21 -14.31 6.58
C VAL A 100 4.24 -15.17 5.86
N ARG A 101 5.20 -15.75 6.60
CA ARG A 101 6.20 -16.68 6.09
C ARG A 101 6.65 -17.62 7.20
N PRO A 102 5.94 -18.76 7.41
CA PRO A 102 6.23 -19.67 8.51
C PRO A 102 7.64 -20.26 8.51
N SER A 103 8.30 -20.28 7.36
CA SER A 103 9.69 -20.77 7.22
C SER A 103 10.74 -19.72 7.60
N ALA A 104 10.36 -18.51 7.97
CA ALA A 104 11.32 -17.46 8.32
C ALA A 104 12.11 -17.84 9.58
N THR A 105 13.44 -17.65 9.50
CA THR A 105 14.32 -17.83 10.64
C THR A 105 14.28 -16.62 11.57
N ASP A 106 14.76 -16.78 12.82
CA ASP A 106 14.86 -15.67 13.75
C ASP A 106 15.79 -14.56 13.23
N GLU A 107 16.84 -14.94 12.50
CA GLU A 107 17.72 -13.98 11.84
C GLU A 107 16.96 -13.13 10.79
N GLU A 108 16.19 -13.78 9.94
CA GLU A 108 15.35 -13.09 8.94
C GLU A 108 14.30 -12.20 9.60
N VAL A 109 13.72 -12.63 10.71
CA VAL A 109 12.80 -11.82 11.52
C VAL A 109 13.49 -10.56 12.06
N ARG A 110 14.70 -10.70 12.59
CA ARG A 110 15.50 -9.57 13.07
C ARG A 110 15.90 -8.62 11.94
N GLU A 111 16.27 -9.15 10.80
CA GLU A 111 16.58 -8.35 9.61
C GLU A 111 15.35 -7.52 9.17
N ALA A 112 14.18 -8.14 9.16
CA ALA A 112 12.92 -7.44 8.82
C ALA A 112 12.61 -6.32 9.82
N LEU A 113 12.77 -6.56 11.12
CA LEU A 113 12.60 -5.55 12.15
C LEU A 113 13.63 -4.43 12.01
N SER A 114 14.88 -4.76 11.70
CA SER A 114 15.93 -3.77 11.45
C SER A 114 15.63 -2.88 10.25
N ALA A 115 15.10 -3.48 9.18
CA ALA A 115 14.75 -2.75 7.96
C ALA A 115 13.69 -1.66 8.17
N VAL A 116 12.83 -1.83 9.17
CA VAL A 116 11.78 -0.88 9.54
C VAL A 116 12.10 -0.10 10.82
N ASP A 117 13.35 -0.14 11.25
CA ASP A 117 13.86 0.55 12.46
C ASP A 117 13.13 0.13 13.75
N ALA A 118 12.76 -1.13 13.85
CA ALA A 118 12.02 -1.70 14.99
C ALA A 118 12.84 -2.65 15.87
N LEU A 119 14.05 -3.02 15.46
CA LEU A 119 14.83 -4.05 16.18
C LEU A 119 15.19 -3.62 17.59
N ALA A 120 15.53 -2.35 17.81
CA ALA A 120 15.95 -1.86 19.11
C ALA A 120 14.84 -2.03 20.17
N TRP A 121 13.62 -1.57 19.88
CA TRP A 121 12.53 -1.73 20.84
C TRP A 121 12.05 -3.17 20.96
N ALA A 122 12.09 -3.95 19.87
CA ALA A 122 11.72 -5.37 19.90
C ALA A 122 12.67 -6.18 20.80
N ALA A 123 13.97 -5.95 20.69
CA ALA A 123 14.97 -6.58 21.54
C ALA A 123 14.88 -6.14 23.01
N ALA A 124 14.41 -4.93 23.26
CA ALA A 124 14.22 -4.37 24.61
C ALA A 124 12.94 -4.85 25.30
N LEU A 125 12.04 -5.54 24.60
CA LEU A 125 10.87 -6.16 25.23
C LEU A 125 11.27 -7.19 26.29
N PRO A 126 10.43 -7.43 27.32
CA PRO A 126 10.78 -8.30 28.46
C PRO A 126 11.35 -9.68 28.06
N ASP A 127 10.76 -10.30 27.04
CA ASP A 127 11.16 -11.61 26.53
C ASP A 127 11.61 -11.54 25.05
N GLY A 128 11.99 -10.36 24.57
CA GLY A 128 12.40 -10.17 23.19
C GLY A 128 11.33 -10.62 22.18
N LEU A 129 11.71 -11.48 21.22
CA LEU A 129 10.79 -12.04 20.22
C LEU A 129 9.72 -12.96 20.83
N ASP A 130 9.94 -13.49 22.02
CA ASP A 130 9.00 -14.37 22.74
C ASP A 130 8.00 -13.60 23.60
N THR A 131 8.08 -12.27 23.63
CA THR A 131 7.12 -11.44 24.35
C THR A 131 5.73 -11.59 23.74
N VAL A 132 4.75 -11.93 24.58
CA VAL A 132 3.35 -12.01 24.16
C VAL A 132 2.80 -10.60 24.00
N VAL A 133 2.25 -10.31 22.83
CA VAL A 133 1.64 -9.03 22.44
C VAL A 133 0.18 -9.24 22.04
N GLY A 134 -0.50 -8.19 21.68
CA GLY A 134 -1.93 -8.22 21.39
C GLY A 134 -2.77 -8.01 22.64
N THR A 135 -4.08 -8.25 22.53
CA THR A 135 -5.02 -8.04 23.62
C THR A 135 -4.65 -8.89 24.85
N GLY A 136 -4.41 -8.22 25.99
CA GLY A 136 -4.01 -8.88 27.25
C GLY A 136 -2.51 -9.16 27.37
N GLY A 137 -1.73 -8.94 26.32
CA GLY A 137 -0.27 -9.05 26.34
C GLY A 137 0.42 -7.71 26.59
N HIS A 138 1.73 -7.67 26.31
CA HIS A 138 2.52 -6.43 26.38
C HIS A 138 1.97 -5.39 25.40
N PRO A 139 1.62 -4.19 25.86
CA PRO A 139 1.03 -3.18 24.96
C PRO A 139 2.08 -2.63 23.99
N LEU A 140 1.70 -2.52 22.72
CA LEU A 140 2.47 -1.81 21.70
C LEU A 140 1.84 -0.45 21.43
N SER A 141 2.68 0.57 21.22
CA SER A 141 2.20 1.87 20.76
C SER A 141 1.67 1.77 19.33
N ALA A 142 0.90 2.77 18.90
CA ALA A 142 0.43 2.83 17.51
C ALA A 142 1.60 2.82 16.51
N ALA A 143 2.69 3.54 16.82
CA ALA A 143 3.90 3.54 16.00
C ALA A 143 4.57 2.17 15.93
N GLN A 144 4.66 1.46 17.05
CA GLN A 144 5.22 0.10 17.11
C GLN A 144 4.35 -0.89 16.33
N ALA A 145 3.02 -0.82 16.47
CA ALA A 145 2.09 -1.65 15.69
C ALA A 145 2.25 -1.42 14.19
N GLN A 146 2.45 -0.18 13.77
CA GLN A 146 2.69 0.18 12.38
C GLN A 146 4.01 -0.38 11.87
N GLN A 147 5.09 -0.28 12.65
CA GLN A 147 6.39 -0.87 12.31
C GLN A 147 6.28 -2.40 12.20
N LEU A 148 5.51 -3.04 13.07
CA LEU A 148 5.24 -4.47 13.00
C LEU A 148 4.56 -4.86 11.68
N ALA A 149 3.56 -4.09 11.25
CA ALA A 149 2.89 -4.29 9.97
C ALA A 149 3.86 -4.14 8.78
N LEU A 150 4.77 -3.17 8.83
CA LEU A 150 5.81 -2.98 7.82
C LEU A 150 6.85 -4.12 7.82
N ALA A 151 7.23 -4.64 8.98
CA ALA A 151 8.12 -5.78 9.08
C ALA A 151 7.51 -7.05 8.45
N ARG A 152 6.19 -7.25 8.60
CA ARG A 152 5.48 -8.32 7.89
C ARG A 152 5.61 -8.19 6.38
N LEU A 153 5.55 -6.97 5.84
CA LEU A 153 5.73 -6.73 4.41
C LEU A 153 7.14 -7.08 3.95
N VAL A 154 8.15 -6.74 4.73
CA VAL A 154 9.54 -7.11 4.42
C VAL A 154 9.69 -8.63 4.34
N LEU A 155 9.10 -9.36 5.31
CA LEU A 155 9.13 -10.83 5.31
C LEU A 155 8.33 -11.46 4.17
N ALA A 156 7.15 -10.92 3.89
CA ALA A 156 6.31 -11.42 2.79
C ALA A 156 6.92 -11.14 1.42
N ASP A 157 7.72 -10.09 1.32
CA ASP A 157 8.45 -9.67 0.11
C ASP A 157 7.58 -9.59 -1.15
N PRO A 158 6.46 -8.85 -1.14
CA PRO A 158 5.59 -8.75 -2.30
C PRO A 158 6.26 -7.95 -3.41
N HIS A 159 5.98 -8.32 -4.65
CA HIS A 159 6.49 -7.61 -5.82
C HIS A 159 5.89 -6.20 -5.96
N THR A 160 4.61 -6.07 -5.66
CA THR A 160 3.83 -4.85 -5.81
C THR A 160 3.18 -4.44 -4.50
N LEU A 161 3.30 -3.17 -4.14
CA LEU A 161 2.63 -2.59 -2.98
C LEU A 161 1.56 -1.60 -3.45
N VAL A 162 0.35 -1.74 -2.91
CA VAL A 162 -0.71 -0.74 -3.00
C VAL A 162 -0.79 -0.07 -1.64
N LEU A 163 -0.49 1.22 -1.58
CA LEU A 163 -0.50 2.00 -0.34
C LEU A 163 -1.75 2.87 -0.31
N ASP A 164 -2.58 2.69 0.71
CA ASP A 164 -3.67 3.63 0.99
C ASP A 164 -3.21 4.59 2.09
N GLU A 165 -2.75 5.76 1.68
CA GLU A 165 -2.14 6.76 2.57
C GLU A 165 -3.19 7.64 3.27
N ALA A 166 -4.10 7.07 4.03
CA ALA A 166 -5.00 7.87 4.86
C ALA A 166 -4.28 8.36 6.15
N THR A 167 -3.24 9.22 6.03
CA THR A 167 -2.34 9.61 7.13
C THR A 167 -2.75 10.90 7.86
N SER A 168 -4.00 11.34 7.80
CA SER A 168 -4.45 12.64 8.32
C SER A 168 -4.38 12.80 9.85
N LEU A 169 -3.98 11.76 10.61
CA LEU A 169 -4.01 11.76 12.07
C LEU A 169 -2.64 11.49 12.73
N ILE A 170 -1.54 11.49 11.96
CA ILE A 170 -0.22 11.18 12.51
C ILE A 170 0.54 12.47 12.81
N ASP A 171 1.13 12.53 14.02
CA ASP A 171 2.09 13.55 14.41
C ASP A 171 3.21 13.70 13.36
N PRO A 172 3.64 14.93 13.00
CA PRO A 172 4.71 15.16 12.02
C PRO A 172 6.02 14.42 12.30
N ARG A 173 6.36 14.18 13.56
CA ARG A 173 7.56 13.40 13.93
C ARG A 173 7.39 11.92 13.62
N ALA A 174 6.23 11.36 13.98
CA ALA A 174 5.88 9.98 13.67
C ALA A 174 5.78 9.76 12.17
N ALA A 175 5.24 10.72 11.42
CA ALA A 175 5.17 10.68 9.96
C ALA A 175 6.55 10.60 9.31
N ARG A 176 7.52 11.39 9.79
CA ARG A 176 8.91 11.34 9.26
C ARG A 176 9.61 10.03 9.55
N HIS A 177 9.37 9.46 10.73
CA HIS A 177 9.92 8.16 11.10
C HIS A 177 9.33 7.04 10.24
N LEU A 178 8.03 7.11 9.98
CA LEU A 178 7.32 6.20 9.07
C LEU A 178 7.86 6.30 7.63
N GLU A 179 8.10 7.50 7.14
CA GLU A 179 8.66 7.72 5.80
C GLU A 179 10.02 7.05 5.62
N ARG A 180 10.88 7.12 6.63
CA ARG A 180 12.19 6.44 6.61
C ARG A 180 12.04 4.92 6.59
N SER A 181 11.14 4.38 7.41
CA SER A 181 10.85 2.94 7.46
C SER A 181 10.25 2.47 6.14
N LEU A 182 9.31 3.22 5.58
CA LEU A 182 8.71 2.94 4.27
C LEU A 182 9.73 3.00 3.14
N ALA A 183 10.63 3.99 3.13
CA ALA A 183 11.63 4.13 2.07
C ALA A 183 12.46 2.85 1.88
N GLY A 184 12.81 2.18 2.97
CA GLY A 184 13.51 0.88 2.93
C GLY A 184 12.66 -0.25 2.35
N VAL A 185 11.35 -0.25 2.65
CA VAL A 185 10.41 -1.27 2.16
C VAL A 185 10.06 -1.05 0.68
N LEU A 186 9.94 0.21 0.24
CA LEU A 186 9.50 0.54 -1.12
C LEU A 186 10.57 0.34 -2.19
N ARG A 187 11.84 0.29 -1.79
CA ARG A 187 12.97 0.25 -2.73
C ARG A 187 12.91 -0.96 -3.65
N GLY A 188 12.94 -0.71 -4.96
CA GLY A 188 12.94 -1.75 -5.99
C GLY A 188 11.60 -2.42 -6.25
N ARG A 189 10.54 -2.00 -5.57
CA ARG A 189 9.19 -2.56 -5.76
C ARG A 189 8.35 -1.69 -6.66
N THR A 190 7.34 -2.29 -7.29
CA THR A 190 6.26 -1.54 -7.94
C THR A 190 5.35 -0.98 -6.85
N VAL A 191 5.07 0.31 -6.87
CA VAL A 191 4.29 0.99 -5.85
C VAL A 191 3.14 1.77 -6.49
N ILE A 192 1.94 1.50 -6.01
CA ILE A 192 0.74 2.26 -6.36
C ILE A 192 0.25 2.92 -5.07
N ALA A 193 0.42 4.23 -4.96
CA ALA A 193 0.08 4.99 -3.77
C ALA A 193 -1.20 5.79 -3.98
N ILE A 194 -2.20 5.58 -3.11
CA ILE A 194 -3.37 6.45 -3.04
C ILE A 194 -2.97 7.64 -2.19
N ALA A 195 -2.62 8.74 -2.86
CA ALA A 195 -2.06 9.91 -2.22
C ALA A 195 -3.16 10.83 -1.67
N HIS A 196 -3.10 11.07 -0.38
CA HIS A 196 -3.88 12.10 0.30
C HIS A 196 -3.05 13.34 0.60
N ARG A 197 -1.75 13.31 0.32
CA ARG A 197 -0.78 14.39 0.51
C ARG A 197 0.07 14.58 -0.74
N LEU A 198 0.54 15.79 -0.91
CA LEU A 198 1.21 16.39 -2.05
C LEU A 198 2.51 15.75 -2.46
N PHE A 199 3.40 15.51 -1.50
CA PHE A 199 4.77 15.10 -1.82
C PHE A 199 4.84 13.67 -2.35
N SER A 200 3.89 12.80 -2.00
CA SER A 200 3.80 11.45 -2.59
C SER A 200 3.53 11.51 -4.10
N ALA A 201 2.72 12.47 -4.53
CA ALA A 201 2.43 12.67 -5.95
C ALA A 201 3.63 13.26 -6.70
N HIS A 202 4.35 14.21 -6.06
CA HIS A 202 5.51 14.86 -6.66
C HIS A 202 6.66 13.86 -6.92
N ASP A 203 6.89 12.94 -5.99
CA ASP A 203 7.99 11.98 -6.07
C ASP A 203 7.65 10.70 -6.87
N ALA A 204 6.41 10.58 -7.36
CA ALA A 204 5.99 9.48 -8.20
C ALA A 204 6.53 9.63 -9.63
N ASP A 205 6.75 8.51 -10.31
CA ASP A 205 7.12 8.50 -11.73
C ASP A 205 5.98 9.01 -12.60
N ARG A 206 4.74 8.63 -12.26
CA ARG A 206 3.52 9.12 -12.89
C ARG A 206 2.44 9.36 -11.85
N VAL A 207 1.49 10.20 -12.22
CA VAL A 207 0.28 10.49 -11.45
C VAL A 207 -0.94 10.12 -12.29
N ALA A 208 -1.88 9.41 -11.66
CA ALA A 208 -3.20 9.15 -12.23
C ALA A 208 -4.24 9.97 -11.45
N VAL A 209 -5.01 10.78 -12.15
CA VAL A 209 -6.13 11.51 -11.56
C VAL A 209 -7.38 10.67 -11.72
N VAL A 210 -8.02 10.35 -10.60
CA VAL A 210 -9.27 9.57 -10.55
C VAL A 210 -10.42 10.50 -10.19
N GLU A 211 -11.41 10.57 -11.07
CA GLU A 211 -12.61 11.38 -10.90
C GLU A 211 -13.82 10.58 -11.38
N ASP A 212 -14.85 10.52 -10.56
CA ASP A 212 -16.10 9.81 -10.90
C ASP A 212 -15.89 8.38 -11.43
N GLY A 213 -14.99 7.64 -10.79
CA GLY A 213 -14.69 6.26 -11.17
C GLY A 213 -13.93 6.08 -12.48
N ARG A 214 -13.28 7.13 -12.97
CA ARG A 214 -12.49 7.12 -14.21
C ARG A 214 -11.11 7.74 -13.98
N ILE A 215 -10.13 7.31 -14.76
CA ILE A 215 -8.84 8.00 -14.86
C ILE A 215 -9.00 9.09 -15.91
N THR A 216 -8.94 10.35 -15.48
CA THR A 216 -9.14 11.51 -16.34
C THR A 216 -7.83 12.13 -16.83
N GLU A 217 -6.73 11.95 -16.06
CA GLU A 217 -5.39 12.38 -16.43
C GLU A 217 -4.38 11.32 -15.99
N LEU A 218 -3.33 11.14 -16.77
CA LEU A 218 -2.27 10.19 -16.48
C LEU A 218 -0.95 10.68 -17.09
N GLY A 219 0.06 10.86 -16.28
CA GLY A 219 1.38 11.28 -16.74
C GLY A 219 2.27 11.74 -15.60
N PRO A 220 3.52 12.16 -15.92
CA PRO A 220 4.44 12.74 -14.95
C PRO A 220 3.90 14.04 -14.35
N HIS A 221 4.28 14.32 -13.11
CA HIS A 221 3.89 15.54 -12.38
C HIS A 221 4.04 16.82 -13.24
N ASP A 222 5.23 17.05 -13.79
CA ASP A 222 5.50 18.27 -14.55
C ASP A 222 4.63 18.41 -15.80
N ALA A 223 4.38 17.31 -16.49
CA ALA A 223 3.51 17.31 -17.66
C ALA A 223 2.05 17.63 -17.30
N LEU A 224 1.55 17.09 -16.19
CA LEU A 224 0.18 17.35 -15.74
C LEU A 224 -0.01 18.78 -15.20
N VAL A 225 1.00 19.34 -14.54
CA VAL A 225 0.98 20.74 -14.14
C VAL A 225 0.96 21.65 -15.36
N ALA A 226 1.81 21.38 -16.35
CA ALA A 226 1.86 22.15 -17.60
C ALA A 226 0.56 22.05 -18.41
N ALA A 227 -0.15 20.92 -18.35
CA ALA A 227 -1.42 20.74 -19.05
C ALA A 227 -2.55 21.62 -18.50
N GLY A 228 -2.46 22.11 -17.28
CA GLY A 228 -3.42 23.05 -16.69
C GLY A 228 -4.81 22.46 -16.40
N GLY A 229 -4.92 21.15 -16.27
CA GLY A 229 -6.16 20.43 -15.98
C GLY A 229 -6.46 20.27 -14.49
N SER A 230 -7.22 19.22 -14.15
CA SER A 230 -7.62 18.93 -12.76
C SER A 230 -6.43 18.74 -11.82
N TYR A 231 -5.38 18.09 -12.26
CA TYR A 231 -4.17 17.91 -11.45
C TYR A 231 -3.49 19.25 -11.14
N ALA A 232 -3.35 20.11 -12.12
CA ALA A 232 -2.77 21.45 -11.92
C ALA A 232 -3.58 22.28 -10.91
N ALA A 233 -4.91 22.21 -10.98
CA ALA A 233 -5.80 22.87 -10.03
C ALA A 233 -5.65 22.30 -8.62
N LEU A 234 -5.58 20.99 -8.49
CA LEU A 234 -5.37 20.30 -7.20
C LEU A 234 -4.01 20.68 -6.60
N TRP A 235 -2.96 20.69 -7.41
CA TRP A 235 -1.62 21.09 -7.00
C TRP A 235 -1.58 22.52 -6.46
N ARG A 236 -2.23 23.46 -7.13
CA ARG A 236 -2.34 24.85 -6.67
C ARG A 236 -3.10 24.96 -5.35
N SER A 237 -4.19 24.23 -5.19
CA SER A 237 -4.97 24.26 -3.95
C SER A 237 -4.19 23.72 -2.74
N TRP A 238 -3.23 22.84 -2.99
CA TRP A 238 -2.38 22.29 -1.95
C TRP A 238 -1.22 23.21 -1.54
N HIS A 239 -0.84 24.15 -2.38
CA HIS A 239 0.26 25.11 -2.16
C HIS A 239 -0.20 26.55 -1.85
N GLY A 240 -1.50 26.78 -1.85
CA GLY A 240 -2.11 28.09 -1.56
C GLY A 240 -2.20 28.43 -0.08
#